data_aed5bec6d6bd5030167b95513b0ff244
#
_entry.id   aed5bec6d6bd5030167b95513b0ff244
#
_cell.length_a   1.000
_cell.length_b   1.000
_cell.length_c   1.000
_cell.angle_alpha   90.00
_cell.angle_beta   90.00
_cell.angle_gamma   90.00
#
_symmetry.space_group_name_H-M   'P 1'
#
loop_
_entity.id
_entity.type
_entity.pdbx_description
1 polymer ?
#
loop_
_entity_poly.entity_id
_entity_poly.type
_entity_poly.pdbx_seq_one_letter_code
_entity_poly.pdbx_strand_id
1 'polypeptide(L)'
;MEGSYHGNSIGTLSIGSSENREQFKNLLPNCLKIKPPLDEDAVDKVEARLRNRDVAALIMEPVICNLGVMIPEHAFMKKVSALCRRNGTLLVMDEVACGFGRTGKLFAFEHFDILPDILCLAKAITGGAVPMGACITTTRIADKALKKGFQFYSTYGWHPLAVEAAITNISYWKENKEQILGNVNALSQTFADRLSQMKFKKGATLRILGLAIGIEVSDQKYAESIQQKSLKKGLLFSTEEKTLTLFPPLTMKQTIAEEGLKILESCL
;
A
#
# COMPACT_ATOMS: atom_id res chain seq x y z
N MET A 1 7.92 -8.43 0.81
CA MET A 1 8.07 -8.65 -0.66
C MET A 1 9.29 -7.91 -1.15
N GLU A 2 10.01 -8.43 -2.14
CA GLU A 2 11.08 -7.69 -2.82
C GLU A 2 10.47 -6.52 -3.58
N GLY A 3 11.07 -5.32 -3.47
CA GLY A 3 10.52 -4.06 -4.00
C GLY A 3 9.51 -3.35 -3.09
N SER A 4 9.07 -3.97 -1.98
CA SER A 4 8.17 -3.31 -1.03
C SER A 4 8.89 -2.27 -0.17
N TYR A 5 8.13 -1.28 0.30
CA TYR A 5 8.61 -0.23 1.19
C TYR A 5 7.85 -0.24 2.51
N HIS A 6 8.57 -0.45 3.62
CA HIS A 6 7.98 -0.47 4.97
C HIS A 6 8.57 0.61 5.89
N GLY A 7 9.38 1.51 5.36
CA GLY A 7 10.04 2.59 6.11
C GLY A 7 11.57 2.51 6.04
N ASN A 8 12.24 3.46 6.70
CA ASN A 8 13.70 3.68 6.64
C ASN A 8 14.42 3.46 7.97
N SER A 9 13.77 2.84 8.97
CA SER A 9 14.51 2.35 10.15
C SER A 9 15.27 1.08 9.82
N ILE A 10 16.30 0.71 10.62
CA ILE A 10 17.05 -0.54 10.42
C ILE A 10 16.10 -1.74 10.32
N GLY A 11 15.09 -1.82 11.20
CA GLY A 11 14.10 -2.90 11.17
C GLY A 11 13.32 -2.94 9.88
N THR A 12 12.77 -1.81 9.44
CA THR A 12 11.94 -1.72 8.24
C THR A 12 12.76 -1.89 6.95
N LEU A 13 13.98 -1.36 6.89
CA LEU A 13 14.92 -1.61 5.79
C LEU A 13 15.31 -3.10 5.70
N SER A 14 15.38 -3.79 6.84
CA SER A 14 15.70 -5.23 6.85
C SER A 14 14.58 -6.07 6.25
N ILE A 15 13.32 -5.75 6.56
CA ILE A 15 12.14 -6.47 6.05
C ILE A 15 11.65 -5.93 4.70
N GLY A 16 11.86 -4.65 4.39
CA GLY A 16 11.61 -4.05 3.09
C GLY A 16 12.67 -4.40 2.05
N SER A 17 12.50 -3.96 0.83
CA SER A 17 13.46 -4.15 -0.27
C SER A 17 13.39 -2.98 -1.26
N SER A 18 13.29 -1.76 -0.73
CA SER A 18 13.44 -0.55 -1.54
C SER A 18 14.90 -0.32 -1.94
N GLU A 19 15.13 0.48 -2.96
CA GLU A 19 16.46 0.89 -3.42
C GLU A 19 17.34 1.49 -2.31
N ASN A 20 16.71 2.17 -1.33
CA ASN A 20 17.40 2.74 -0.17
C ASN A 20 18.11 1.67 0.68
N ARG A 21 17.64 0.43 0.65
CA ARG A 21 18.21 -0.68 1.41
C ARG A 21 19.64 -1.01 0.97
N GLU A 22 19.95 -0.89 -0.31
CA GLU A 22 21.25 -1.25 -0.88
C GLU A 22 22.40 -0.41 -0.32
N GLN A 23 22.09 0.78 0.22
CA GLN A 23 23.06 1.66 0.85
C GLN A 23 23.55 1.15 2.22
N PHE A 24 22.87 0.15 2.81
CA PHE A 24 23.14 -0.35 4.16
C PHE A 24 23.59 -1.80 4.15
N LYS A 25 24.74 -2.07 4.79
CA LYS A 25 25.33 -3.42 4.88
C LYS A 25 24.91 -4.17 6.15
N ASN A 26 24.74 -3.46 7.27
CA ASN A 26 24.49 -4.03 8.59
C ASN A 26 22.99 -4.06 8.91
N LEU A 27 22.23 -4.86 8.16
CA LEU A 27 20.82 -5.07 8.38
C LEU A 27 20.57 -6.30 9.27
N LEU A 28 19.35 -6.41 9.82
CA LEU A 28 18.97 -7.54 10.65
C LEU A 28 19.01 -8.85 9.86
N PRO A 29 19.57 -9.94 10.44
CA PRO A 29 19.58 -11.26 9.80
C PRO A 29 18.17 -11.88 9.74
N ASN A 30 18.04 -12.96 8.98
CA ASN A 30 16.81 -13.78 8.87
C ASN A 30 15.59 -13.06 8.33
N CYS A 31 15.77 -11.93 7.61
CA CYS A 31 14.72 -11.25 6.89
C CYS A 31 14.62 -11.79 5.46
N LEU A 32 13.78 -12.81 5.29
CA LEU A 32 13.58 -13.49 4.01
C LEU A 32 12.76 -12.63 3.05
N LYS A 33 13.01 -12.78 1.75
CA LYS A 33 12.31 -12.05 0.68
C LYS A 33 11.57 -13.01 -0.25
N ILE A 34 10.41 -12.59 -0.70
CA ILE A 34 9.68 -13.21 -1.80
C ILE A 34 9.70 -12.25 -2.97
N LYS A 35 10.15 -12.75 -4.11
CA LYS A 35 10.32 -11.95 -5.33
C LYS A 35 9.06 -12.00 -6.20
N PRO A 36 8.56 -10.88 -6.72
CA PRO A 36 7.54 -10.90 -7.77
C PRO A 36 8.02 -11.64 -9.03
N PRO A 37 7.09 -12.15 -9.87
CA PRO A 37 5.63 -12.00 -9.80
C PRO A 37 5.00 -12.77 -8.63
N LEU A 38 3.79 -12.33 -8.21
CA LEU A 38 3.02 -12.95 -7.11
C LEU A 38 2.05 -14.00 -7.67
N ASP A 39 2.61 -15.06 -8.21
CA ASP A 39 1.96 -16.18 -8.87
C ASP A 39 2.03 -17.48 -8.02
N GLU A 40 1.71 -18.62 -8.62
CA GLU A 40 1.78 -19.93 -7.95
C GLU A 40 3.20 -20.27 -7.51
N ASP A 41 4.21 -19.94 -8.29
CA ASP A 41 5.61 -20.17 -7.91
C ASP A 41 6.00 -19.35 -6.66
N ALA A 42 5.48 -18.12 -6.53
CA ALA A 42 5.65 -17.34 -5.32
C ALA A 42 4.92 -17.96 -4.12
N VAL A 43 3.73 -18.57 -4.33
CA VAL A 43 3.01 -19.32 -3.27
C VAL A 43 3.84 -20.50 -2.81
N ASP A 44 4.40 -21.30 -3.74
CA ASP A 44 5.22 -22.46 -3.43
C ASP A 44 6.49 -22.07 -2.64
N LYS A 45 7.11 -20.94 -3.00
CA LYS A 45 8.23 -20.36 -2.25
C LYS A 45 7.84 -19.95 -0.83
N VAL A 46 6.67 -19.33 -0.67
CA VAL A 46 6.13 -19.01 0.67
C VAL A 46 5.92 -20.30 1.45
N GLU A 47 5.25 -21.30 0.88
CA GLU A 47 5.00 -22.58 1.54
C GLU A 47 6.30 -23.28 1.98
N ALA A 48 7.28 -23.34 1.10
CA ALA A 48 8.59 -23.93 1.40
C ALA A 48 9.29 -23.21 2.57
N ARG A 49 9.16 -21.87 2.67
CA ARG A 49 9.74 -21.09 3.77
C ARG A 49 9.01 -21.27 5.09
N LEU A 50 7.70 -21.47 5.06
CA LEU A 50 6.87 -21.60 6.27
C LEU A 50 6.82 -23.04 6.82
N ARG A 51 7.22 -24.04 6.04
CA ARG A 51 7.10 -25.47 6.37
C ARG A 51 7.78 -25.85 7.70
N ASN A 52 8.92 -25.23 8.01
CA ASN A 52 9.66 -25.51 9.24
C ASN A 52 9.06 -24.86 10.48
N ARG A 53 8.05 -23.99 10.34
CA ARG A 53 7.39 -23.26 11.44
C ARG A 53 8.33 -22.40 12.28
N ASP A 54 9.41 -21.92 11.69
CA ASP A 54 10.42 -21.05 12.30
C ASP A 54 10.31 -19.58 11.83
N VAL A 55 9.33 -19.27 10.98
CA VAL A 55 9.04 -17.93 10.52
C VAL A 55 7.99 -17.28 11.43
N ALA A 56 8.39 -16.24 12.14
CA ALA A 56 7.52 -15.54 13.09
C ALA A 56 6.37 -14.78 12.42
N ALA A 57 6.66 -14.08 11.32
CA ALA A 57 5.68 -13.26 10.60
C ALA A 57 5.99 -13.15 9.12
N LEU A 58 4.94 -12.99 8.31
CA LEU A 58 5.01 -12.54 6.92
C LEU A 58 4.37 -11.16 6.84
N ILE A 59 5.14 -10.17 6.35
CA ILE A 59 4.64 -8.81 6.13
C ILE A 59 4.55 -8.50 4.65
N MET A 60 3.47 -7.84 4.25
CA MET A 60 3.31 -7.29 2.90
C MET A 60 2.30 -6.13 2.87
N GLU A 61 2.41 -5.30 1.86
CA GLU A 61 1.36 -4.36 1.48
C GLU A 61 0.26 -5.13 0.72
N PRO A 62 -1.04 -4.92 1.00
CA PRO A 62 -2.12 -5.52 0.20
C PRO A 62 -2.12 -5.07 -1.26
N VAL A 63 -1.71 -3.82 -1.50
CA VAL A 63 -1.38 -3.26 -2.82
C VAL A 63 0.01 -2.67 -2.71
N ILE A 64 0.95 -3.18 -3.51
CA ILE A 64 2.36 -2.82 -3.40
C ILE A 64 2.61 -1.55 -4.20
N CYS A 65 2.53 -0.41 -3.52
CA CYS A 65 2.56 0.90 -4.16
C CYS A 65 3.90 1.18 -4.87
N ASN A 66 5.01 0.80 -4.26
CA ASN A 66 6.37 0.99 -4.81
C ASN A 66 6.70 0.08 -6.02
N LEU A 67 5.85 -0.88 -6.32
CA LEU A 67 5.96 -1.70 -7.54
C LEU A 67 4.94 -1.25 -8.59
N GLY A 68 4.78 0.06 -8.76
CA GLY A 68 3.87 0.62 -9.74
C GLY A 68 2.42 0.22 -9.50
N VAL A 69 1.98 0.22 -8.24
CA VAL A 69 0.64 -0.18 -7.81
C VAL A 69 0.35 -1.64 -8.21
N MET A 70 1.26 -2.55 -7.84
CA MET A 70 1.02 -3.98 -8.06
C MET A 70 -0.12 -4.47 -7.18
N ILE A 71 -1.15 -5.03 -7.80
CA ILE A 71 -2.32 -5.60 -7.13
C ILE A 71 -2.18 -7.12 -7.19
N PRO A 72 -1.96 -7.82 -6.06
CA PRO A 72 -1.91 -9.28 -6.03
C PRO A 72 -3.24 -9.89 -6.45
N GLU A 73 -3.21 -11.09 -7.01
CA GLU A 73 -4.43 -11.84 -7.28
C GLU A 73 -5.11 -12.28 -5.98
N HIS A 74 -6.43 -12.32 -5.99
CA HIS A 74 -7.24 -12.76 -4.86
C HIS A 74 -6.83 -14.17 -4.38
N ALA A 75 -6.59 -15.09 -5.33
CA ALA A 75 -6.15 -16.46 -5.05
C ALA A 75 -4.81 -16.51 -4.32
N PHE A 76 -3.83 -15.68 -4.75
CA PHE A 76 -2.52 -15.56 -4.10
C PHE A 76 -2.69 -15.15 -2.62
N MET A 77 -3.44 -14.09 -2.37
CA MET A 77 -3.64 -13.56 -1.02
C MET A 77 -4.33 -14.57 -0.10
N LYS A 78 -5.35 -15.27 -0.60
CA LYS A 78 -6.04 -16.34 0.14
C LYS A 78 -5.10 -17.48 0.50
N LYS A 79 -4.30 -17.95 -0.46
CA LYS A 79 -3.33 -19.04 -0.24
C LYS A 79 -2.28 -18.63 0.78
N VAL A 80 -1.66 -17.48 0.64
CA VAL A 80 -0.65 -16.95 1.58
C VAL A 80 -1.24 -16.82 2.99
N SER A 81 -2.44 -16.27 3.13
CA SER A 81 -3.12 -16.17 4.43
C SER A 81 -3.36 -17.54 5.06
N ALA A 82 -3.82 -18.52 4.28
CA ALA A 82 -4.03 -19.90 4.74
C ALA A 82 -2.71 -20.57 5.15
N LEU A 83 -1.64 -20.38 4.39
CA LEU A 83 -0.29 -20.89 4.68
C LEU A 83 0.24 -20.31 6.00
N CYS A 84 0.12 -19.00 6.22
CA CYS A 84 0.51 -18.36 7.47
C CYS A 84 -0.23 -18.99 8.67
N ARG A 85 -1.54 -19.10 8.58
CA ARG A 85 -2.37 -19.70 9.64
C ARG A 85 -2.00 -21.14 9.92
N ARG A 86 -1.81 -21.97 8.88
CA ARG A 86 -1.46 -23.40 9.00
C ARG A 86 -0.10 -23.62 9.67
N ASN A 87 0.84 -22.72 9.43
CA ASN A 87 2.21 -22.85 9.95
C ASN A 87 2.49 -22.03 11.22
N GLY A 88 1.48 -21.33 11.77
CA GLY A 88 1.64 -20.53 12.98
C GLY A 88 2.43 -19.24 12.77
N THR A 89 2.57 -18.79 11.52
CA THR A 89 3.20 -17.52 11.12
C THR A 89 2.16 -16.39 11.19
N LEU A 90 2.49 -15.26 11.80
CA LEU A 90 1.59 -14.11 11.84
C LEU A 90 1.54 -13.42 10.49
N LEU A 91 0.33 -13.12 10.00
CA LEU A 91 0.13 -12.32 8.81
C LEU A 91 0.05 -10.84 9.18
N VAL A 92 0.98 -10.05 8.67
CA VAL A 92 1.05 -8.59 8.89
C VAL A 92 0.71 -7.88 7.60
N MET A 93 -0.35 -7.07 7.60
CA MET A 93 -0.70 -6.20 6.49
C MET A 93 -0.22 -4.78 6.75
N ASP A 94 0.62 -4.27 5.85
CA ASP A 94 1.04 -2.88 5.85
C ASP A 94 0.04 -2.05 5.03
N GLU A 95 -0.86 -1.40 5.74
CA GLU A 95 -1.90 -0.53 5.17
C GLU A 95 -1.53 0.96 5.28
N VAL A 96 -0.26 1.26 5.48
CA VAL A 96 0.22 2.65 5.60
C VAL A 96 -0.12 3.49 4.38
N ALA A 97 -0.07 2.89 3.17
CA ALA A 97 -0.42 3.58 1.93
C ALA A 97 -1.83 3.22 1.43
N CYS A 98 -2.30 2.00 1.69
CA CYS A 98 -3.52 1.44 1.11
C CYS A 98 -4.77 1.66 1.96
N GLY A 99 -4.60 1.91 3.26
CA GLY A 99 -5.70 2.05 4.22
C GLY A 99 -6.50 3.34 4.08
N PHE A 100 -7.52 3.45 4.90
CA PHE A 100 -8.41 4.60 4.97
C PHE A 100 -8.99 4.99 3.61
N GLY A 101 -9.60 4.03 2.93
CA GLY A 101 -10.41 4.27 1.73
C GLY A 101 -9.64 4.40 0.42
N ARG A 102 -8.31 4.39 0.43
CA ARG A 102 -7.48 4.55 -0.77
C ARG A 102 -7.90 3.63 -1.92
N THR A 103 -8.23 2.39 -1.60
CA THR A 103 -8.56 1.35 -2.57
C THR A 103 -10.06 1.16 -2.81
N GLY A 104 -10.93 2.02 -2.25
CA GLY A 104 -12.39 1.89 -2.37
C GLY A 104 -13.05 1.00 -1.29
N LYS A 105 -12.27 0.44 -0.38
CA LYS A 105 -12.70 -0.16 0.90
C LYS A 105 -11.98 0.52 2.03
N LEU A 106 -12.44 0.38 3.28
CA LEU A 106 -11.79 1.04 4.41
C LEU A 106 -10.35 0.59 4.54
N PHE A 107 -10.10 -0.72 4.44
CA PHE A 107 -8.77 -1.31 4.36
C PHE A 107 -8.65 -2.19 3.12
N ALA A 108 -7.48 -2.20 2.49
CA ALA A 108 -7.26 -2.90 1.23
C ALA A 108 -7.31 -4.43 1.39
N PHE A 109 -6.95 -4.99 2.55
CA PHE A 109 -7.06 -6.43 2.81
C PHE A 109 -8.50 -6.95 2.65
N GLU A 110 -9.51 -6.09 2.82
CA GLU A 110 -10.92 -6.45 2.65
C GLU A 110 -11.26 -6.88 1.20
N HIS A 111 -10.47 -6.45 0.20
CA HIS A 111 -10.67 -6.89 -1.19
C HIS A 111 -10.37 -8.37 -1.38
N PHE A 112 -9.59 -8.95 -0.50
CA PHE A 112 -9.11 -10.32 -0.61
C PHE A 112 -9.83 -11.28 0.35
N ASP A 113 -10.83 -10.81 1.12
CA ASP A 113 -11.55 -11.57 2.16
C ASP A 113 -10.60 -12.31 3.09
N ILE A 114 -9.52 -11.70 3.50
CA ILE A 114 -8.56 -12.19 4.49
C ILE A 114 -8.63 -11.33 5.75
N LEU A 115 -8.14 -11.87 6.86
CA LEU A 115 -8.03 -11.13 8.11
C LEU A 115 -6.59 -11.23 8.59
N PRO A 116 -5.85 -10.09 8.68
CA PRO A 116 -4.50 -10.09 9.21
C PRO A 116 -4.46 -10.30 10.72
N ASP A 117 -3.35 -10.81 11.23
CA ASP A 117 -3.06 -10.87 12.66
C ASP A 117 -2.59 -9.51 13.20
N ILE A 118 -1.89 -8.76 12.36
CA ILE A 118 -1.36 -7.43 12.68
C ILE A 118 -1.61 -6.50 11.49
N LEU A 119 -2.02 -5.27 11.80
CA LEU A 119 -2.28 -4.21 10.84
C LEU A 119 -1.42 -3.00 11.16
N CYS A 120 -0.61 -2.55 10.19
CA CYS A 120 0.21 -1.35 10.32
C CYS A 120 -0.48 -0.17 9.63
N LEU A 121 -0.65 0.94 10.34
CA LEU A 121 -1.31 2.16 9.87
C LEU A 121 -0.42 3.37 10.10
N ALA A 122 -0.49 4.34 9.21
CA ALA A 122 0.09 5.68 9.36
C ALA A 122 -0.61 6.66 8.40
N LYS A 123 0.07 7.71 7.98
CA LYS A 123 -0.39 8.69 6.96
C LYS A 123 -1.84 9.14 7.20
N ALA A 124 -2.79 8.47 6.56
CA ALA A 124 -4.21 8.83 6.60
C ALA A 124 -4.87 8.60 7.97
N ILE A 125 -4.22 7.95 8.94
CA ILE A 125 -4.78 7.74 10.29
C ILE A 125 -5.14 9.07 10.99
N THR A 126 -4.38 10.13 10.72
CA THR A 126 -4.60 11.49 11.24
C THR A 126 -5.20 12.44 10.20
N GLY A 127 -5.65 11.93 9.05
CA GLY A 127 -6.05 12.79 7.93
C GLY A 127 -4.91 13.62 7.34
N GLY A 128 -3.64 13.30 7.68
CA GLY A 128 -2.45 14.06 7.27
C GLY A 128 -2.13 15.28 8.13
N ALA A 129 -2.87 15.52 9.22
CA ALA A 129 -2.69 16.70 10.08
C ALA A 129 -1.38 16.68 10.87
N VAL A 130 -1.00 15.51 11.40
CA VAL A 130 0.23 15.31 12.20
C VAL A 130 0.81 13.92 11.98
N PRO A 131 2.12 13.70 12.17
CA PRO A 131 2.74 12.39 12.06
C PRO A 131 2.24 11.44 13.15
N MET A 132 1.78 10.25 12.76
CA MET A 132 1.43 9.17 13.66
C MET A 132 1.54 7.83 12.94
N GLY A 133 1.96 6.80 13.66
CA GLY A 133 1.86 5.40 13.25
C GLY A 133 1.14 4.58 14.30
N ALA A 134 0.44 3.54 13.87
CA ALA A 134 -0.22 2.60 14.76
C ALA A 134 0.02 1.16 14.30
N CYS A 135 0.21 0.28 15.27
CA CYS A 135 0.26 -1.17 15.08
C CYS A 135 -0.95 -1.76 15.83
N ILE A 136 -1.86 -2.34 15.09
CA ILE A 136 -3.10 -2.90 15.62
C ILE A 136 -3.02 -4.42 15.56
N THR A 137 -3.42 -5.09 16.63
CA THR A 137 -3.45 -6.55 16.69
C THR A 137 -4.62 -7.06 17.52
N THR A 138 -4.81 -8.37 17.53
CA THR A 138 -5.85 -9.01 18.36
C THR A 138 -5.45 -9.03 19.83
N THR A 139 -6.43 -9.00 20.73
CA THR A 139 -6.21 -9.16 22.18
C THR A 139 -5.37 -10.40 22.50
N ARG A 140 -5.62 -11.51 21.82
CA ARG A 140 -4.87 -12.77 21.99
C ARG A 140 -3.36 -12.59 21.78
N ILE A 141 -2.97 -11.83 20.77
CA ILE A 141 -1.53 -11.57 20.45
C ILE A 141 -0.97 -10.56 21.41
N ALA A 142 -1.70 -9.48 21.70
CA ALA A 142 -1.30 -8.45 22.65
C ALA A 142 -1.04 -9.04 24.04
N ASP A 143 -1.96 -9.83 24.59
CA ASP A 143 -1.83 -10.49 25.89
C ASP A 143 -0.62 -11.43 25.94
N LYS A 144 -0.39 -12.19 24.85
CA LYS A 144 0.78 -13.08 24.78
C LYS A 144 2.10 -12.30 24.78
N ALA A 145 2.15 -11.18 24.08
CA ALA A 145 3.31 -10.31 24.04
C ALA A 145 3.59 -9.69 25.42
N LEU A 146 2.56 -9.14 26.05
CA LEU A 146 2.67 -8.55 27.39
C LEU A 146 3.11 -9.58 28.44
N LYS A 147 2.53 -10.79 28.45
CA LYS A 147 2.94 -11.89 29.34
C LYS A 147 4.39 -12.32 29.16
N LYS A 148 4.97 -12.09 27.97
CA LYS A 148 6.39 -12.35 27.67
C LYS A 148 7.30 -11.15 27.94
N GLY A 149 6.76 -10.09 28.56
CA GLY A 149 7.53 -8.89 28.90
C GLY A 149 7.84 -7.99 27.71
N PHE A 150 7.09 -8.10 26.60
CA PHE A 150 7.26 -7.18 25.48
C PHE A 150 6.94 -5.75 25.93
N GLN A 151 7.91 -4.87 25.73
CA GLN A 151 7.76 -3.44 25.97
C GLN A 151 8.22 -2.68 24.73
N PHE A 152 7.39 -1.76 24.28
CA PHE A 152 7.75 -0.79 23.26
C PHE A 152 7.52 0.60 23.83
N TYR A 153 8.55 1.42 23.78
CA TYR A 153 8.52 2.78 24.28
C TYR A 153 9.07 3.75 23.23
N SER A 154 8.41 4.89 23.13
CA SER A 154 8.84 6.02 22.31
C SER A 154 8.48 7.31 23.06
N THR A 155 9.42 8.27 23.12
CA THR A 155 9.20 9.55 23.81
C THR A 155 7.96 10.28 23.33
N TYR A 156 7.68 10.22 22.03
CA TYR A 156 6.51 10.84 21.42
C TYR A 156 5.41 9.82 21.03
N GLY A 157 5.52 8.58 21.47
CA GLY A 157 4.39 7.64 21.48
C GLY A 157 3.25 8.25 22.31
N TRP A 158 2.02 8.13 21.89
CA TRP A 158 0.87 8.71 22.58
C TRP A 158 0.88 10.25 22.67
N HIS A 159 1.50 10.94 21.72
CA HIS A 159 1.49 12.40 21.70
C HIS A 159 0.03 12.90 21.63
N PRO A 160 -0.43 13.71 22.61
CA PRO A 160 -1.87 14.02 22.75
C PRO A 160 -2.50 14.61 21.49
N LEU A 161 -1.79 15.54 20.82
CA LEU A 161 -2.27 16.15 19.58
C LEU A 161 -2.45 15.11 18.45
N ALA A 162 -1.52 14.16 18.33
CA ALA A 162 -1.59 13.13 17.31
C ALA A 162 -2.72 12.13 17.59
N VAL A 163 -2.91 11.78 18.85
CA VAL A 163 -4.01 10.90 19.30
C VAL A 163 -5.36 11.57 19.03
N GLU A 164 -5.51 12.85 19.39
CA GLU A 164 -6.75 13.61 19.16
C GLU A 164 -7.05 13.75 17.67
N ALA A 165 -6.04 14.05 16.84
CA ALA A 165 -6.21 14.09 15.38
C ALA A 165 -6.68 12.74 14.81
N ALA A 166 -6.11 11.62 15.32
CA ALA A 166 -6.53 10.29 14.92
C ALA A 166 -7.96 9.96 15.36
N ILE A 167 -8.34 10.28 16.60
CA ILE A 167 -9.70 10.08 17.12
C ILE A 167 -10.70 10.87 16.28
N THR A 168 -10.42 12.14 16.03
CA THR A 168 -11.26 13.02 15.22
C THR A 168 -11.43 12.45 13.79
N ASN A 169 -10.33 12.05 13.15
CA ASN A 169 -10.39 11.48 11.80
C ASN A 169 -11.14 10.14 11.76
N ILE A 170 -10.93 9.26 12.75
CA ILE A 170 -11.64 7.97 12.82
C ILE A 170 -13.14 8.19 13.08
N SER A 171 -13.51 9.16 13.91
CA SER A 171 -14.90 9.53 14.13
C SER A 171 -15.56 10.07 12.87
N TYR A 172 -14.85 10.96 12.15
CA TYR A 172 -15.30 11.46 10.86
C TYR A 172 -15.52 10.32 9.84
N TRP A 173 -14.59 9.35 9.79
CA TRP A 173 -14.73 8.15 8.95
C TRP A 173 -15.94 7.30 9.33
N LYS A 174 -16.24 7.12 10.62
CA LYS A 174 -17.41 6.36 11.06
C LYS A 174 -18.72 7.00 10.58
N GLU A 175 -18.78 8.31 10.60
CA GLU A 175 -19.98 9.07 10.20
C GLU A 175 -20.14 9.20 8.68
N ASN A 176 -19.04 9.29 7.94
CA ASN A 176 -19.05 9.64 6.51
C ASN A 176 -18.53 8.52 5.59
N LYS A 177 -18.37 7.30 6.10
CA LYS A 177 -17.76 6.17 5.38
C LYS A 177 -18.37 5.95 4.00
N GLU A 178 -19.69 5.85 3.94
CA GLU A 178 -20.42 5.55 2.70
C GLU A 178 -20.24 6.66 1.67
N GLN A 179 -20.29 7.92 2.09
CA GLN A 179 -20.08 9.08 1.22
C GLN A 179 -18.66 9.09 0.66
N ILE A 180 -17.64 8.88 1.52
CA ILE A 180 -16.23 8.91 1.12
C ILE A 180 -15.96 7.76 0.15
N LEU A 181 -16.34 6.54 0.49
CA LEU A 181 -16.13 5.37 -0.37
C LEU A 181 -16.93 5.47 -1.67
N GLY A 182 -18.13 6.02 -1.63
CA GLY A 182 -18.95 6.31 -2.83
C GLY A 182 -18.22 7.25 -3.77
N ASN A 183 -17.61 8.35 -3.26
CA ASN A 183 -16.82 9.27 -4.07
C ASN A 183 -15.57 8.59 -4.65
N VAL A 184 -14.84 7.82 -3.84
CA VAL A 184 -13.65 7.07 -4.28
C VAL A 184 -14.00 6.11 -5.41
N ASN A 185 -15.08 5.35 -5.28
CA ASN A 185 -15.48 4.36 -6.28
C ASN A 185 -15.97 5.03 -7.57
N ALA A 186 -16.70 6.14 -7.48
CA ALA A 186 -17.10 6.93 -8.65
C ALA A 186 -15.90 7.51 -9.40
N LEU A 187 -14.93 8.09 -8.68
CA LEU A 187 -13.69 8.58 -9.27
C LEU A 187 -12.86 7.44 -9.88
N SER A 188 -12.77 6.31 -9.19
CA SER A 188 -12.07 5.12 -9.71
C SER A 188 -12.61 4.70 -11.06
N GLN A 189 -13.94 4.66 -11.21
CA GLN A 189 -14.58 4.34 -12.48
C GLN A 189 -14.24 5.38 -13.55
N THR A 190 -14.29 6.68 -13.20
CA THR A 190 -13.90 7.75 -14.13
C THR A 190 -12.45 7.60 -14.61
N PHE A 191 -11.52 7.34 -13.69
CA PHE A 191 -10.12 7.11 -14.08
C PHE A 191 -10.00 5.88 -14.98
N ALA A 192 -10.67 4.78 -14.65
CA ALA A 192 -10.64 3.55 -15.46
C ALA A 192 -11.15 3.79 -16.88
N ASP A 193 -12.33 4.41 -17.01
CA ASP A 193 -12.97 4.67 -18.30
C ASP A 193 -12.13 5.60 -19.17
N ARG A 194 -11.65 6.69 -18.60
CA ARG A 194 -10.87 7.67 -19.34
C ARG A 194 -9.46 7.16 -19.72
N LEU A 195 -8.76 6.51 -18.79
CA LEU A 195 -7.42 5.99 -19.04
C LEU A 195 -7.44 4.86 -20.09
N SER A 196 -8.49 4.02 -20.11
CA SER A 196 -8.64 2.94 -21.10
C SER A 196 -8.79 3.46 -22.53
N GLN A 197 -9.27 4.69 -22.70
CA GLN A 197 -9.46 5.33 -24.01
C GLN A 197 -8.22 6.10 -24.48
N MET A 198 -7.26 6.37 -23.60
CA MET A 198 -6.04 7.12 -23.93
C MET A 198 -5.08 6.31 -24.79
N LYS A 199 -4.46 6.98 -25.76
CA LYS A 199 -3.52 6.37 -26.70
C LYS A 199 -2.08 6.56 -26.24
N PHE A 200 -1.60 5.67 -25.40
CA PHE A 200 -0.19 5.63 -25.01
C PHE A 200 0.69 5.06 -26.14
N LYS A 201 1.91 5.58 -26.29
CA LYS A 201 2.88 5.01 -27.25
C LYS A 201 3.16 3.55 -26.91
N LYS A 202 2.96 2.64 -27.88
CA LYS A 202 3.10 1.18 -27.70
C LYS A 202 2.15 0.57 -26.64
N GLY A 203 1.06 1.28 -26.27
CA GLY A 203 0.09 0.82 -25.28
C GLY A 203 0.51 1.10 -23.84
N ALA A 204 -0.37 0.73 -22.90
CA ALA A 204 -0.11 0.79 -21.46
C ALA A 204 -0.84 -0.34 -20.74
N THR A 205 -0.29 -0.77 -19.60
CA THR A 205 -0.98 -1.67 -18.65
C THR A 205 -1.51 -0.83 -17.51
N LEU A 206 -2.82 -0.90 -17.27
CA LEU A 206 -3.50 -0.15 -16.22
C LEU A 206 -3.70 -1.05 -14.99
N ARG A 207 -3.34 -0.54 -13.82
CA ARG A 207 -3.62 -1.14 -12.51
C ARG A 207 -4.38 -0.10 -11.70
N ILE A 208 -5.65 -0.36 -11.44
CA ILE A 208 -6.53 0.58 -10.77
C ILE A 208 -7.29 -0.17 -9.68
N LEU A 209 -7.14 0.28 -8.44
CA LEU A 209 -7.95 -0.18 -7.33
C LEU A 209 -8.30 1.03 -6.45
N GLY A 210 -9.55 1.48 -6.54
CA GLY A 210 -9.94 2.77 -5.97
C GLY A 210 -9.11 3.91 -6.57
N LEU A 211 -8.48 4.69 -5.73
CA LEU A 211 -7.59 5.79 -6.12
C LEU A 211 -6.10 5.45 -5.93
N ALA A 212 -5.75 4.19 -5.95
CA ALA A 212 -4.39 3.71 -6.19
C ALA A 212 -4.29 3.33 -7.66
N ILE A 213 -3.55 4.11 -8.45
CA ILE A 213 -3.54 4.02 -9.91
C ILE A 213 -2.11 3.92 -10.40
N GLY A 214 -1.80 2.85 -11.13
CA GLY A 214 -0.55 2.62 -11.84
C GLY A 214 -0.79 2.51 -13.34
N ILE A 215 -0.02 3.24 -14.13
CA ILE A 215 -0.07 3.24 -15.59
C ILE A 215 1.33 2.85 -16.09
N GLU A 216 1.53 1.57 -16.37
CA GLU A 216 2.81 1.09 -16.88
C GLU A 216 2.89 1.33 -18.39
N VAL A 217 3.85 2.14 -18.81
CA VAL A 217 4.09 2.50 -20.21
C VAL A 217 5.30 1.73 -20.79
N SER A 218 5.65 2.00 -22.04
CA SER A 218 6.66 1.24 -22.77
C SER A 218 8.06 1.24 -22.15
N ASP A 219 8.47 2.38 -21.61
CA ASP A 219 9.81 2.55 -21.04
C ASP A 219 9.89 3.75 -20.08
N GLN A 220 10.93 3.78 -19.28
CA GLN A 220 11.15 4.81 -18.26
C GLN A 220 11.28 6.22 -18.84
N LYS A 221 11.99 6.40 -19.95
CA LYS A 221 12.17 7.73 -20.58
C LYS A 221 10.84 8.31 -21.03
N TYR A 222 9.94 7.46 -21.52
CA TYR A 222 8.61 7.89 -21.90
C TYR A 222 7.77 8.26 -20.67
N ALA A 223 7.84 7.49 -19.59
CA ALA A 223 7.19 7.83 -18.33
C ALA A 223 7.66 9.20 -17.79
N GLU A 224 8.97 9.40 -17.72
CA GLU A 224 9.58 10.66 -17.28
C GLU A 224 9.19 11.84 -18.20
N SER A 225 9.15 11.62 -19.52
CA SER A 225 8.69 12.64 -20.48
C SER A 225 7.24 13.07 -20.23
N ILE A 226 6.33 12.11 -19.98
CA ILE A 226 4.94 12.42 -19.64
C ILE A 226 4.87 13.20 -18.35
N GLN A 227 5.58 12.76 -17.30
CA GLN A 227 5.62 13.44 -16.01
C GLN A 227 6.09 14.90 -16.14
N GLN A 228 7.20 15.13 -16.84
CA GLN A 228 7.75 16.48 -17.01
C GLN A 228 6.82 17.42 -17.82
N LYS A 229 6.16 16.90 -18.86
CA LYS A 229 5.17 17.67 -19.62
C LYS A 229 3.95 18.00 -18.77
N SER A 230 3.47 17.02 -17.99
CA SER A 230 2.32 17.16 -17.10
C SER A 230 2.59 18.19 -15.99
N LEU A 231 3.78 18.12 -15.37
CA LEU A 231 4.20 19.08 -14.36
C LEU A 231 4.19 20.52 -14.88
N LYS A 232 4.67 20.76 -16.11
CA LYS A 232 4.63 22.09 -16.76
C LYS A 232 3.22 22.60 -16.97
N LYS A 233 2.23 21.72 -17.04
CA LYS A 233 0.80 22.06 -17.18
C LYS A 233 0.04 22.02 -15.85
N GLY A 234 0.73 21.88 -14.72
CA GLY A 234 0.15 21.93 -13.38
C GLY A 234 -0.38 20.58 -12.87
N LEU A 235 -0.12 19.45 -13.56
CA LEU A 235 -0.49 18.12 -13.09
C LEU A 235 0.73 17.42 -12.48
N LEU A 236 0.66 17.12 -11.17
CA LEU A 236 1.71 16.45 -10.41
C LEU A 236 1.34 15.00 -10.12
N PHE A 237 2.25 14.07 -10.42
CA PHE A 237 2.23 12.66 -10.03
C PHE A 237 3.67 12.11 -10.00
N SER A 238 3.84 10.92 -9.42
CA SER A 238 5.14 10.26 -9.34
C SER A 238 5.33 9.23 -10.45
N THR A 239 6.59 8.85 -10.69
CA THR A 239 6.95 7.71 -11.55
C THR A 239 7.76 6.70 -10.76
N GLU A 240 7.50 5.42 -10.98
CA GLU A 240 8.28 4.29 -10.50
C GLU A 240 8.77 3.52 -11.73
N GLU A 241 10.06 3.65 -12.07
CA GLU A 241 10.61 3.15 -13.33
C GLU A 241 9.76 3.60 -14.54
N LYS A 242 9.11 2.66 -15.23
CA LYS A 242 8.24 2.92 -16.39
C LYS A 242 6.75 3.10 -16.02
N THR A 243 6.40 3.20 -14.75
CA THR A 243 5.01 3.33 -14.30
C THR A 243 4.72 4.73 -13.77
N LEU A 244 3.68 5.38 -14.31
CA LEU A 244 3.11 6.59 -13.72
C LEU A 244 2.24 6.16 -12.53
N THR A 245 2.46 6.76 -11.36
CA THR A 245 1.71 6.43 -10.15
C THR A 245 0.90 7.63 -9.67
N LEU A 246 -0.42 7.45 -9.58
CA LEU A 246 -1.35 8.51 -9.21
C LEU A 246 -2.10 8.12 -7.93
N PHE A 247 -2.05 9.02 -6.95
CA PHE A 247 -2.75 8.87 -5.67
C PHE A 247 -3.57 10.13 -5.37
N PRO A 248 -4.62 10.41 -6.14
CA PRO A 248 -5.41 11.63 -5.96
C PRO A 248 -6.10 11.66 -4.59
N PRO A 249 -6.43 12.86 -4.07
CA PRO A 249 -7.16 12.99 -2.81
C PRO A 249 -8.51 12.25 -2.85
N LEU A 250 -8.90 11.61 -1.73
CA LEU A 250 -10.16 10.88 -1.64
C LEU A 250 -11.38 11.80 -1.79
N THR A 251 -11.20 13.08 -1.47
CA THR A 251 -12.21 14.15 -1.54
C THR A 251 -12.17 14.93 -2.86
N MET A 252 -11.39 14.47 -3.85
CA MET A 252 -11.31 15.13 -5.15
C MET A 252 -12.68 15.25 -5.79
N LYS A 253 -12.96 16.39 -6.41
CA LYS A 253 -14.18 16.57 -7.20
C LYS A 253 -13.99 15.96 -8.59
N GLN A 254 -15.06 15.43 -9.15
CA GLN A 254 -15.10 14.86 -10.50
C GLN A 254 -14.52 15.81 -11.56
N THR A 255 -14.86 17.11 -11.48
CA THR A 255 -14.39 18.14 -12.41
C THR A 255 -12.87 18.30 -12.41
N ILE A 256 -12.24 18.19 -11.23
CA ILE A 256 -10.78 18.26 -11.09
C ILE A 256 -10.12 16.99 -11.64
N ALA A 257 -10.72 15.82 -11.42
CA ALA A 257 -10.23 14.57 -12.01
C ALA A 257 -10.25 14.64 -13.53
N GLU A 258 -11.35 15.12 -14.13
CA GLU A 258 -11.47 15.29 -15.58
C GLU A 258 -10.47 16.31 -16.15
N GLU A 259 -10.22 17.40 -15.44
CA GLU A 259 -9.19 18.38 -15.84
C GLU A 259 -7.79 17.74 -15.82
N GLY A 260 -7.43 17.04 -14.75
CA GLY A 260 -6.16 16.32 -14.65
C GLY A 260 -5.99 15.27 -15.76
N LEU A 261 -7.04 14.51 -16.06
CA LEU A 261 -7.05 13.53 -17.14
C LEU A 261 -6.87 14.16 -18.52
N LYS A 262 -7.49 15.33 -18.81
CA LYS A 262 -7.27 16.10 -20.04
C LYS A 262 -5.82 16.57 -20.16
N ILE A 263 -5.23 17.05 -19.06
CA ILE A 263 -3.81 17.44 -19.04
C ILE A 263 -2.94 16.23 -19.36
N LEU A 264 -3.15 15.09 -18.69
CA LEU A 264 -2.40 13.86 -18.91
C LEU A 264 -2.48 13.44 -20.38
N GLU A 265 -3.69 13.35 -20.94
CA GLU A 265 -3.94 12.98 -22.34
C GLU A 265 -3.17 13.87 -23.33
N SER A 266 -3.14 15.18 -23.07
CA SER A 266 -2.39 16.15 -23.89
C SER A 266 -0.86 16.04 -23.80
N CYS A 267 -0.34 15.18 -22.93
CA CYS A 267 1.10 14.95 -22.70
C CYS A 267 1.63 13.63 -23.25
N LEU A 268 0.76 12.77 -23.77
CA LEU A 268 1.10 11.44 -24.30
C LEU A 268 1.91 11.43 -25.60
#